data_1f28c319249f8263a168c755a2f8bcf5
#
_entry.id   1f28c319249f8263a168c755a2f8bcf5
#
_cell.length_a   1.000
_cell.length_b   1.000
_cell.length_c   1.000
_cell.angle_alpha   90.00
_cell.angle_beta   90.00
_cell.angle_gamma   90.00
#
_symmetry.space_group_name_H-M   'P 1'
#
loop_
_entity.id
_entity.type
_entity.pdbx_description
1 polymer ?
#
loop_
_entity_poly.entity_id
_entity_poly.type
_entity_poly.pdbx_seq_one_letter_code
_entity_poly.pdbx_strand_id
1 'polypeptide(L)'
;MGDARLSRAARTQLSRAPVRWYCAISAFEVALKHRQGKLELPVEPLPWLRALAERYALSELALDGALCARAASLPNHHRDPFDRFIVAAALDKNLPVVTVDRQFAAYGVTVVA
;
A
#
# COMPACT_ATOMS: atom_id res chain seq x y z
N MET A 1 1.75 2.04 -1.09
CA MET A 1 2.56 1.60 -2.21
C MET A 1 1.92 2.03 -3.52
N GLY A 2 2.60 1.99 -4.63
CA GLY A 2 2.11 2.48 -5.91
C GLY A 2 2.53 3.89 -6.23
N ASP A 3 3.20 4.57 -5.32
CA ASP A 3 3.79 5.87 -5.60
C ASP A 3 5.22 5.67 -6.09
N ALA A 4 5.49 6.06 -7.34
CA ALA A 4 6.81 5.97 -7.93
C ALA A 4 7.83 6.92 -7.27
N ARG A 5 7.35 7.86 -6.45
CA ARG A 5 8.17 8.89 -5.80
C ARG A 5 8.45 8.55 -4.34
N LEU A 6 8.81 7.30 -4.07
CA LEU A 6 9.20 6.90 -2.74
C LEU A 6 10.42 7.69 -2.25
N SER A 7 10.38 8.13 -1.00
CA SER A 7 11.51 8.81 -0.38
C SER A 7 12.71 7.87 -0.22
N ARG A 8 13.89 8.46 0.00
CA ARG A 8 15.09 7.66 0.30
C ARG A 8 14.89 6.81 1.56
N ALA A 9 14.27 7.37 2.60
CA ALA A 9 13.98 6.66 3.84
C ALA A 9 13.06 5.46 3.58
N ALA A 10 12.02 5.64 2.78
CA ALA A 10 11.09 4.57 2.42
C ALA A 10 11.79 3.46 1.63
N ARG A 11 12.63 3.82 0.67
CA ARG A 11 13.41 2.84 -0.12
C ARG A 11 14.36 2.05 0.76
N THR A 12 15.03 2.72 1.70
CA THR A 12 15.92 2.06 2.64
C THR A 12 15.16 1.09 3.53
N GLN A 13 14.00 1.49 4.03
CA GLN A 13 13.16 0.63 4.86
C GLN A 13 12.71 -0.60 4.10
N LEU A 14 12.26 -0.43 2.85
CA LEU A 14 11.86 -1.55 1.98
C LEU A 14 13.03 -2.52 1.74
N SER A 15 14.24 -1.99 1.53
CA SER A 15 15.42 -2.82 1.25
C SER A 15 15.89 -3.61 2.46
N ARG A 16 15.64 -3.13 3.68
CA ARG A 16 16.12 -3.75 4.93
C ARG A 16 15.09 -4.65 5.61
N ALA A 17 13.82 -4.47 5.30
CA ALA A 17 12.77 -5.24 5.96
C ALA A 17 12.92 -6.73 5.63
N PRO A 18 12.87 -7.62 6.65
CA PRO A 18 12.97 -9.07 6.39
C PRO A 18 11.73 -9.62 5.69
N VAL A 19 10.56 -9.03 5.94
CA VAL A 19 9.29 -9.38 5.28
C VAL A 19 8.65 -8.09 4.81
N ARG A 20 8.24 -8.07 3.55
CA ARG A 20 7.65 -6.91 2.91
C ARG A 20 6.35 -7.31 2.25
N TRP A 21 5.35 -6.43 2.38
CA TRP A 21 4.00 -6.71 1.93
C TRP A 21 3.43 -5.54 1.15
N TYR A 22 2.53 -5.83 0.23
CA TYR A 22 1.61 -4.83 -0.32
C TYR A 22 0.19 -5.38 -0.22
N CYS A 23 -0.79 -4.49 -0.08
CA CYS A 23 -2.18 -4.88 -0.01
C CYS A 23 -2.72 -5.12 -1.42
N ALA A 24 -3.50 -6.18 -1.62
CA ALA A 24 -4.10 -6.50 -2.91
C ALA A 24 -4.91 -5.32 -3.49
N ILE A 25 -5.52 -4.49 -2.65
CA ILE A 25 -6.26 -3.30 -3.08
C ILE A 25 -5.37 -2.30 -3.82
N SER A 26 -4.07 -2.30 -3.56
CA SER A 26 -3.13 -1.43 -4.25
C SER A 26 -3.04 -1.76 -5.74
N ALA A 27 -3.21 -3.03 -6.11
CA ALA A 27 -3.25 -3.43 -7.51
C ALA A 27 -4.45 -2.78 -8.23
N PHE A 28 -5.61 -2.75 -7.58
CA PHE A 28 -6.79 -2.08 -8.13
C PHE A 28 -6.55 -0.58 -8.27
N GLU A 29 -6.00 0.07 -7.26
CA GLU A 29 -5.73 1.51 -7.29
C GLU A 29 -4.77 1.87 -8.43
N VAL A 30 -3.67 1.13 -8.57
CA VAL A 30 -2.68 1.35 -9.63
C VAL A 30 -3.32 1.16 -11.01
N ALA A 31 -4.07 0.07 -11.20
CA ALA A 31 -4.72 -0.22 -12.47
C ALA A 31 -5.77 0.83 -12.82
N LEU A 32 -6.54 1.30 -11.83
CA LEU A 32 -7.55 2.32 -12.02
C LEU A 32 -6.94 3.66 -12.44
N LYS A 33 -5.89 4.10 -11.73
CA LYS A 33 -5.20 5.34 -12.04
C LYS A 33 -4.52 5.30 -13.41
N HIS A 34 -3.96 4.16 -13.78
CA HIS A 34 -3.39 3.96 -15.09
C HIS A 34 -4.45 4.10 -16.18
N ARG A 35 -5.59 3.44 -16.00
CA ARG A 35 -6.71 3.52 -16.94
C ARG A 35 -7.24 4.94 -17.10
N GLN A 36 -7.23 5.72 -16.02
CA GLN A 36 -7.69 7.11 -16.02
C GLN A 36 -6.66 8.10 -16.58
N GLY A 37 -5.49 7.63 -16.97
CA GLY A 37 -4.41 8.49 -17.46
C GLY A 37 -3.70 9.29 -16.38
N LYS A 38 -3.92 8.96 -15.10
CA LYS A 38 -3.31 9.64 -13.95
C LYS A 38 -1.97 9.05 -13.53
N LEU A 39 -1.64 7.88 -14.07
CA LEU A 39 -0.40 7.18 -13.75
C LEU A 39 0.16 6.58 -15.03
N GLU A 40 1.38 6.97 -15.39
CA GLU A 40 2.08 6.40 -16.53
C GLU A 40 2.94 5.24 -16.06
N LEU A 41 2.85 4.12 -16.76
CA LEU A 41 3.64 2.93 -16.49
C LEU A 41 4.29 2.45 -17.80
N PRO A 42 5.51 1.89 -17.72
CA PRO A 42 6.20 1.39 -18.93
C PRO A 42 5.57 0.13 -19.51
N VAL A 43 4.77 -0.57 -18.73
CA VAL A 43 4.05 -1.79 -19.11
C VAL A 43 2.67 -1.78 -18.46
N GLU A 44 1.85 -2.79 -18.75
CA GLU A 44 0.54 -2.93 -18.11
C GLU A 44 0.65 -3.02 -16.58
N PRO A 45 -0.39 -2.62 -15.83
CA PRO A 45 -0.32 -2.54 -14.37
C PRO A 45 0.05 -3.84 -13.66
N LEU A 46 -0.55 -4.96 -14.03
CA LEU A 46 -0.28 -6.22 -13.33
C LEU A 46 1.16 -6.72 -13.54
N PRO A 47 1.68 -6.78 -14.78
CA PRO A 47 3.09 -7.09 -14.98
C PRO A 47 4.03 -6.13 -14.26
N TRP A 48 3.68 -4.85 -14.20
CA TRP A 48 4.48 -3.85 -13.49
C TRP A 48 4.54 -4.14 -11.98
N LEU A 49 3.39 -4.43 -11.37
CA LEU A 49 3.31 -4.77 -9.94
C LEU A 49 4.07 -6.06 -9.64
N ARG A 50 3.95 -7.07 -10.51
CA ARG A 50 4.68 -8.34 -10.33
C ARG A 50 6.19 -8.14 -10.40
N ALA A 51 6.66 -7.32 -11.33
CA ALA A 51 8.07 -6.99 -11.42
C ALA A 51 8.56 -6.24 -10.18
N LEU A 52 7.77 -5.30 -9.67
CA LEU A 52 8.07 -4.57 -8.45
C LEU A 52 8.13 -5.51 -7.24
N ALA A 53 7.15 -6.40 -7.13
CA ALA A 53 7.08 -7.37 -6.05
C ALA A 53 8.29 -8.33 -6.07
N GLU A 54 8.69 -8.75 -7.25
CA GLU A 54 9.88 -9.58 -7.40
C GLU A 54 11.15 -8.85 -7.01
N ARG A 55 11.31 -7.61 -7.49
CA ARG A 55 12.49 -6.80 -7.22
C ARG A 55 12.71 -6.55 -5.73
N TYR A 56 11.65 -6.30 -4.98
CA TYR A 56 11.71 -5.99 -3.55
C TYR A 56 11.28 -7.16 -2.66
N ALA A 57 11.04 -8.33 -3.24
CA ALA A 57 10.56 -9.51 -2.53
C ALA A 57 9.28 -9.21 -1.72
N LEU A 58 8.33 -8.54 -2.35
CA LEU A 58 7.05 -8.18 -1.72
C LEU A 58 6.09 -9.36 -1.78
N SER A 59 5.41 -9.61 -0.67
CA SER A 59 4.30 -10.57 -0.61
C SER A 59 2.98 -9.82 -0.67
N GLU A 60 1.99 -10.42 -1.31
CA GLU A 60 0.67 -9.83 -1.41
C GLU A 60 -0.17 -10.18 -0.18
N LEU A 61 -0.80 -9.17 0.42
CA LEU A 61 -1.82 -9.36 1.45
C LEU A 61 -3.17 -9.45 0.76
N ALA A 62 -3.78 -10.62 0.84
CA ALA A 62 -5.09 -10.86 0.24
C ALA A 62 -6.17 -10.00 0.92
N LEU A 63 -7.15 -9.58 0.13
CA LEU A 63 -8.30 -8.81 0.59
C LEU A 63 -9.42 -9.80 0.94
N ASP A 64 -9.45 -10.23 2.19
CA ASP A 64 -10.50 -11.15 2.68
C ASP A 64 -11.61 -10.42 3.43
N GLY A 65 -12.64 -11.16 3.83
CA GLY A 65 -13.80 -10.58 4.50
C GLY A 65 -13.46 -9.93 5.84
N ALA A 66 -12.55 -10.53 6.60
CA ALA A 66 -12.14 -9.99 7.90
C ALA A 66 -11.43 -8.65 7.72
N LEU A 67 -10.54 -8.55 6.74
CA LEU A 67 -9.84 -7.31 6.45
C LEU A 67 -10.81 -6.22 5.98
N CYS A 68 -11.76 -6.58 5.13
CA CYS A 68 -12.77 -5.64 4.64
C CYS A 68 -13.63 -5.10 5.79
N ALA A 69 -14.09 -5.98 6.68
CA ALA A 69 -14.89 -5.58 7.84
C ALA A 69 -14.10 -4.66 8.78
N ARG A 70 -12.84 -4.97 9.00
CA ARG A 70 -11.98 -4.14 9.84
C ARG A 70 -11.76 -2.76 9.21
N ALA A 71 -11.52 -2.71 7.91
CA ALA A 71 -11.35 -1.44 7.20
C ALA A 71 -12.58 -0.54 7.35
N ALA A 72 -13.78 -1.12 7.29
CA ALA A 72 -15.03 -0.39 7.45
C ALA A 72 -15.21 0.15 8.88
N SER A 73 -14.67 -0.54 9.88
CA SER A 73 -14.84 -0.17 11.30
C SER A 73 -13.83 0.86 11.79
N LEU A 74 -12.82 1.22 11.00
CA LEU A 74 -11.81 2.19 11.39
C LEU A 74 -12.40 3.60 11.55
N PRO A 75 -11.82 4.46 12.43
CA PRO A 75 -12.21 5.86 12.52
C PRO A 75 -12.11 6.59 11.18
N ASN A 76 -12.90 7.64 11.01
CA ASN A 76 -12.98 8.38 9.74
C ASN A 76 -11.87 9.44 9.61
N HIS A 77 -10.61 9.00 9.60
CA HIS A 77 -9.48 9.88 9.33
C HIS A 77 -9.21 10.00 7.83
N HIS A 78 -9.67 9.03 7.03
CA HIS A 78 -9.59 9.03 5.58
C HIS A 78 -10.96 8.80 4.97
N ARG A 79 -11.26 9.54 3.91
CA ARG A 79 -12.46 9.31 3.09
C ARG A 79 -12.19 8.30 1.98
N ASP A 80 -10.93 8.16 1.57
CA ASP A 80 -10.55 7.24 0.51
C ASP A 80 -10.61 5.80 1.03
N PRO A 81 -11.51 4.97 0.50
CA PRO A 81 -11.65 3.59 0.96
C PRO A 81 -10.38 2.76 0.73
N PHE A 82 -9.59 3.06 -0.29
CA PHE A 82 -8.35 2.32 -0.55
C PHE A 82 -7.36 2.48 0.59
N ASP A 83 -7.22 3.69 1.11
CA ASP A 83 -6.33 3.97 2.23
C ASP A 83 -6.78 3.22 3.50
N ARG A 84 -8.08 3.07 3.70
CA ARG A 84 -8.63 2.33 4.85
C ARG A 84 -8.22 0.85 4.80
N PHE A 85 -8.20 0.23 3.64
CA PHE A 85 -7.73 -1.15 3.48
C PHE A 85 -6.25 -1.28 3.82
N ILE A 86 -5.44 -0.33 3.39
CA ILE A 86 -4.01 -0.31 3.67
C ILE A 86 -3.76 -0.17 5.18
N VAL A 87 -4.51 0.71 5.84
CA VAL A 87 -4.42 0.90 7.29
C VAL A 87 -4.81 -0.39 8.03
N ALA A 88 -5.93 -1.01 7.65
CA ALA A 88 -6.37 -2.25 8.27
C ALA A 88 -5.32 -3.35 8.14
N ALA A 89 -4.72 -3.49 6.97
CA ALA A 89 -3.66 -4.46 6.73
C ALA A 89 -2.43 -4.19 7.59
N ALA A 90 -2.02 -2.92 7.68
CA ALA A 90 -0.87 -2.52 8.49
C ALA A 90 -1.09 -2.79 9.97
N LEU A 91 -2.28 -2.51 10.49
CA LEU A 91 -2.62 -2.79 11.88
C LEU A 91 -2.65 -4.29 12.17
N ASP A 92 -3.24 -5.09 11.29
CA ASP A 92 -3.30 -6.55 11.46
C ASP A 92 -1.92 -7.19 11.49
N LYS A 93 -1.01 -6.71 10.67
CA LYS A 93 0.34 -7.26 10.55
C LYS A 93 1.36 -6.53 11.42
N ASN A 94 0.95 -5.46 12.08
CA ASN A 94 1.84 -4.59 12.86
C ASN A 94 3.04 -4.12 12.04
N LEU A 95 2.75 -3.62 10.83
CA LEU A 95 3.75 -3.17 9.89
C LEU A 95 3.68 -1.66 9.68
N PRO A 96 4.81 -1.01 9.40
CA PRO A 96 4.78 0.40 9.02
C PRO A 96 4.20 0.59 7.63
N VAL A 97 3.58 1.76 7.38
CA VAL A 97 3.08 2.15 6.08
C VAL A 97 4.10 3.06 5.41
N VAL A 98 4.52 2.69 4.20
CA VAL A 98 5.41 3.51 3.39
C VAL A 98 4.55 4.47 2.58
N THR A 99 4.47 5.72 3.01
CA THR A 99 3.63 6.75 2.39
C THR A 99 4.11 8.13 2.79
N VAL A 100 3.78 9.14 1.97
CA VAL A 100 3.98 10.55 2.31
C VAL A 100 2.78 11.15 3.04
N ASP A 101 1.67 10.43 3.11
CA ASP A 101 0.44 10.90 3.76
C ASP A 101 0.50 10.63 5.27
N ARG A 102 0.69 11.70 6.04
CA ARG A 102 0.82 11.63 7.49
C ARG A 102 -0.49 11.31 8.21
N GLN A 103 -1.64 11.40 7.53
CA GLN A 103 -2.92 11.05 8.13
C GLN A 103 -2.98 9.59 8.55
N PHE A 104 -2.17 8.72 7.95
CA PHE A 104 -2.07 7.32 8.35
C PHE A 104 -1.65 7.17 9.81
N ALA A 105 -0.84 8.08 10.35
CA ALA A 105 -0.39 8.03 11.74
C ALA A 105 -1.55 8.17 12.73
N ALA A 106 -2.64 8.84 12.36
CA ALA A 106 -3.82 9.01 13.22
C ALA A 106 -4.50 7.69 13.57
N TYR A 107 -4.26 6.63 12.78
CA TYR A 107 -4.79 5.28 13.02
C TYR A 107 -3.88 4.44 13.93
N GLY A 108 -2.76 4.97 14.35
CA GLY A 108 -1.81 4.23 15.17
C GLY A 108 -0.80 3.39 14.39
N VAL A 109 -0.72 3.56 13.06
CA VAL A 109 0.29 2.89 12.25
C VAL A 109 1.58 3.70 12.22
N THR A 110 2.71 3.00 12.08
CA THR A 110 4.01 3.66 11.87
C THR A 110 4.11 4.12 10.44
N VAL A 111 4.46 5.39 10.24
CA VAL A 111 4.61 5.98 8.91
C VAL A 111 6.09 6.20 8.60
N VAL A 112 6.52 5.76 7.42
CA VAL A 112 7.85 6.02 6.87
C VAL A 112 7.66 6.86 5.61
N ALA A 113 8.12 8.10 5.66
CA ALA A 113 7.96 9.06 4.56
C ALA A 113 9.19 9.09 3.65
#